data_7955bf9ba6d809a4fe21ae2a67daea79
#
_entry.id   7955bf9ba6d809a4fe21ae2a67daea79
#
_cell.length_a   1.000
_cell.length_b   1.000
_cell.length_c   1.000
_cell.angle_alpha   90.00
_cell.angle_beta   90.00
_cell.angle_gamma   90.00
#
_symmetry.space_group_name_H-M   'P 1'
#
loop_
_entity.id
_entity.type
_entity.pdbx_description
1 polymer ?
#
loop_
_entity_poly.entity_id
_entity_poly.type
_entity_poly.pdbx_seq_one_letter_code
_entity_poly.pdbx_strand_id
1 'polypeptide(L)'
;MSDTGTTTDGRVERGNQTRRLVLGRTMDIASVEGLDGLSLGRIATELRLSKSGVFALFGSKEELQLSTIRAAAAVFAENVVAPLKDAPPGARRVRALCRNWLTYSSERVFSGGCFFYAVSAEFDARTGPVHDAVARARHDWTEYVERSFAEARAAGDFDADLDVEQSAFEVIALMEAANAQSVLFGEMRAYERAERGITARLRASATDRGLAGLDAGDEAA
;
A
#
# COMPACT_ATOMS: atom_id res chain seq x y z
N MET A 1 -9.36 -43.48 -25.91
CA MET A 1 -9.51 -42.00 -25.83
C MET A 1 -8.83 -41.58 -24.51
N SER A 2 -7.66 -41.04 -24.61
CA SER A 2 -6.71 -40.87 -23.51
C SER A 2 -6.94 -39.54 -22.78
N ASP A 3 -7.11 -39.66 -21.49
CA ASP A 3 -7.23 -38.54 -20.53
C ASP A 3 -5.84 -37.82 -20.36
N THR A 4 -5.62 -36.75 -21.09
CA THR A 4 -4.39 -35.91 -21.02
C THR A 4 -4.62 -34.55 -20.39
N GLY A 5 -5.85 -34.26 -19.89
CA GLY A 5 -6.21 -32.92 -19.37
C GLY A 5 -5.75 -32.61 -17.94
N THR A 6 -5.68 -33.59 -17.04
CA THR A 6 -5.59 -33.41 -15.59
C THR A 6 -4.16 -33.13 -15.07
N THR A 7 -3.14 -33.54 -15.78
CA THR A 7 -1.72 -33.43 -15.32
C THR A 7 -1.13 -32.04 -15.56
N THR A 8 -1.54 -31.34 -16.60
CA THR A 8 -1.04 -29.99 -16.94
C THR A 8 -1.60 -28.94 -15.97
N ASP A 9 -2.88 -29.06 -15.61
CA ASP A 9 -3.58 -28.16 -14.70
C ASP A 9 -2.96 -28.21 -13.27
N GLY A 10 -2.72 -29.39 -12.74
CA GLY A 10 -2.10 -29.54 -11.41
C GLY A 10 -0.65 -29.07 -11.32
N ARG A 11 0.11 -29.03 -12.44
CA ARG A 11 1.48 -28.49 -12.46
C ARG A 11 1.46 -26.96 -12.48
N VAL A 12 0.57 -26.35 -13.23
CA VAL A 12 0.38 -24.91 -13.30
C VAL A 12 -0.09 -24.38 -11.95
N GLU A 13 -1.07 -25.03 -11.32
CA GLU A 13 -1.57 -24.61 -10.02
C GLU A 13 -0.50 -24.69 -8.92
N ARG A 14 0.31 -25.76 -8.89
CA ARG A 14 1.46 -25.85 -7.96
C ARG A 14 2.50 -24.74 -8.21
N GLY A 15 2.75 -24.40 -9.49
CA GLY A 15 3.62 -23.29 -9.85
C GLY A 15 3.09 -21.95 -9.33
N ASN A 16 1.81 -21.69 -9.49
CA ASN A 16 1.13 -20.49 -9.01
C ASN A 16 1.14 -20.39 -7.48
N GLN A 17 0.88 -21.51 -6.79
CA GLN A 17 0.94 -21.56 -5.33
C GLN A 17 2.35 -21.29 -4.82
N THR A 18 3.37 -21.88 -5.42
CA THR A 18 4.77 -21.62 -5.07
C THR A 18 5.14 -20.15 -5.33
N ARG A 19 4.68 -19.56 -6.45
CA ARG A 19 4.91 -18.15 -6.76
C ARG A 19 4.27 -17.23 -5.70
N ARG A 20 3.04 -17.50 -5.28
CA ARG A 20 2.37 -16.74 -4.20
C ARG A 20 3.14 -16.83 -2.88
N LEU A 21 3.61 -18.03 -2.51
CA LEU A 21 4.41 -18.24 -1.30
C LEU A 21 5.71 -17.42 -1.34
N VAL A 22 6.44 -17.47 -2.46
CA VAL A 22 7.67 -16.68 -2.65
C VAL A 22 7.36 -15.20 -2.54
N LEU A 23 6.34 -14.69 -3.23
CA LEU A 23 5.99 -13.27 -3.20
C LEU A 23 5.55 -12.80 -1.82
N GLY A 24 4.79 -13.59 -1.08
CA GLY A 24 4.46 -13.28 0.32
C GLY A 24 5.71 -13.08 1.17
N ARG A 25 6.69 -14.00 1.07
CA ARG A 25 7.94 -13.88 1.82
C ARG A 25 8.81 -12.71 1.36
N THR A 26 8.89 -12.45 0.06
CA THR A 26 9.71 -11.35 -0.47
C THR A 26 9.12 -9.98 -0.11
N MET A 27 7.81 -9.83 -0.09
CA MET A 27 7.17 -8.59 0.37
C MET A 27 7.51 -8.28 1.82
N ASP A 28 7.44 -9.29 2.70
CA ASP A 28 7.75 -9.13 4.10
C ASP A 28 9.23 -8.77 4.33
N ILE A 29 10.16 -9.50 3.70
CA ILE A 29 11.59 -9.18 3.77
C ILE A 29 11.84 -7.75 3.25
N ALA A 30 11.30 -7.39 2.08
CA ALA A 30 11.56 -6.09 1.48
C ALA A 30 10.99 -4.93 2.30
N SER A 31 9.91 -5.15 3.05
CA SER A 31 9.37 -4.13 3.97
C SER A 31 10.31 -3.78 5.12
N VAL A 32 11.23 -4.69 5.48
CA VAL A 32 12.18 -4.52 6.60
C VAL A 32 13.60 -4.21 6.10
N GLU A 33 14.05 -4.93 5.08
CA GLU A 33 15.45 -4.92 4.62
C GLU A 33 15.65 -4.25 3.26
N GLY A 34 14.55 -3.79 2.63
CA GLY A 34 14.58 -3.25 1.28
C GLY A 34 14.60 -4.34 0.20
N LEU A 35 14.41 -3.89 -1.05
CA LEU A 35 14.41 -4.78 -2.22
C LEU A 35 15.80 -5.31 -2.57
N ASP A 36 16.86 -4.61 -2.22
CA ASP A 36 18.23 -5.08 -2.43
C ASP A 36 18.59 -6.26 -1.53
N GLY A 37 17.95 -6.41 -0.38
CA GLY A 37 18.06 -7.56 0.50
C GLY A 37 17.55 -8.87 -0.12
N LEU A 38 16.78 -8.80 -1.21
CA LEU A 38 16.25 -9.98 -1.89
C LEU A 38 17.32 -10.68 -2.73
N SER A 39 17.37 -12.01 -2.65
CA SER A 39 18.07 -12.85 -3.61
C SER A 39 17.34 -14.18 -3.82
N LEU A 40 17.38 -14.70 -5.04
CA LEU A 40 16.76 -15.99 -5.38
C LEU A 40 17.30 -17.14 -4.52
N GLY A 41 18.58 -17.11 -4.19
CA GLY A 41 19.23 -18.13 -3.36
C GLY A 41 18.77 -18.08 -1.91
N ARG A 42 18.70 -16.89 -1.32
CA ARG A 42 18.18 -16.68 0.04
C ARG A 42 16.73 -17.16 0.16
N ILE A 43 15.87 -16.74 -0.76
CA ILE A 43 14.45 -17.12 -0.75
C ILE A 43 14.29 -18.64 -0.91
N ALA A 44 15.06 -19.28 -1.80
CA ALA A 44 15.03 -20.72 -1.95
C ALA A 44 15.38 -21.44 -0.63
N THR A 45 16.41 -20.98 0.08
CA THR A 45 16.83 -21.54 1.37
C THR A 45 15.77 -21.34 2.45
N GLU A 46 15.25 -20.12 2.63
CA GLU A 46 14.27 -19.80 3.65
C GLU A 46 12.96 -20.58 3.47
N LEU A 47 12.52 -20.77 2.23
CA LEU A 47 11.28 -21.48 1.91
C LEU A 47 11.49 -22.98 1.66
N ARG A 48 12.71 -23.51 1.82
CA ARG A 48 13.08 -24.90 1.55
C ARG A 48 12.71 -25.34 0.12
N LEU A 49 12.87 -24.44 -0.83
CA LEU A 49 12.66 -24.68 -2.26
C LEU A 49 13.99 -24.92 -2.96
N SER A 50 13.94 -25.58 -4.13
CA SER A 50 15.14 -25.69 -4.96
C SER A 50 15.49 -24.33 -5.58
N LYS A 51 16.78 -23.96 -5.61
CA LYS A 51 17.27 -22.73 -6.23
C LYS A 51 16.86 -22.63 -7.70
N SER A 52 16.93 -23.76 -8.43
CA SER A 52 16.50 -23.85 -9.83
C SER A 52 14.99 -23.63 -9.99
N GLY A 53 14.17 -24.10 -9.03
CA GLY A 53 12.72 -23.87 -9.03
C GLY A 53 12.37 -22.41 -8.85
N VAL A 54 13.00 -21.71 -7.90
CA VAL A 54 12.79 -20.27 -7.70
C VAL A 54 13.30 -19.47 -8.90
N PHE A 55 14.47 -19.85 -9.46
CA PHE A 55 15.01 -19.23 -10.67
C PHE A 55 14.05 -19.41 -11.87
N ALA A 56 13.45 -20.59 -12.03
CA ALA A 56 12.49 -20.84 -13.11
C ALA A 56 11.22 -19.98 -12.99
N LEU A 57 10.86 -19.53 -11.78
CA LEU A 57 9.68 -18.68 -11.57
C LEU A 57 9.94 -17.19 -11.88
N PHE A 58 11.15 -16.70 -11.68
CA PHE A 58 11.45 -15.25 -11.75
C PHE A 58 12.59 -14.91 -12.71
N GLY A 59 13.49 -15.84 -13.04
CA GLY A 59 14.58 -15.64 -13.99
C GLY A 59 15.73 -14.76 -13.50
N SER A 60 15.46 -13.65 -12.84
CA SER A 60 16.46 -12.69 -12.36
C SER A 60 16.07 -12.06 -11.00
N LYS A 61 17.05 -11.42 -10.33
CA LYS A 61 16.79 -10.61 -9.14
C LYS A 61 15.86 -9.43 -9.46
N GLU A 62 16.08 -8.76 -10.58
CA GLU A 62 15.26 -7.63 -11.03
C GLU A 62 13.80 -8.05 -11.22
N GLU A 63 13.53 -9.15 -11.91
CA GLU A 63 12.15 -9.64 -12.10
C GLU A 63 11.52 -10.10 -10.77
N LEU A 64 12.30 -10.64 -9.83
CA LEU A 64 11.82 -10.91 -8.48
C LEU A 64 11.40 -9.62 -7.78
N GLN A 65 12.22 -8.56 -7.82
CA GLN A 65 11.93 -7.25 -7.24
C GLN A 65 10.67 -6.63 -7.87
N LEU A 66 10.58 -6.61 -9.21
CA LEU A 66 9.42 -6.09 -9.94
C LEU A 66 8.14 -6.89 -9.63
N SER A 67 8.24 -8.22 -9.53
CA SER A 67 7.11 -9.07 -9.15
C SER A 67 6.68 -8.83 -7.71
N THR A 68 7.64 -8.56 -6.79
CA THR A 68 7.37 -8.23 -5.39
C THR A 68 6.64 -6.88 -5.28
N ILE A 69 7.06 -5.85 -6.04
CA ILE A 69 6.39 -4.54 -6.10
C ILE A 69 4.93 -4.69 -6.58
N ARG A 70 4.72 -5.46 -7.67
CA ARG A 70 3.36 -5.70 -8.18
C ARG A 70 2.47 -6.42 -7.15
N ALA A 71 3.01 -7.39 -6.45
CA ALA A 71 2.28 -8.12 -5.40
C ALA A 71 1.96 -7.22 -4.21
N ALA A 72 2.91 -6.38 -3.77
CA ALA A 72 2.72 -5.42 -2.70
C ALA A 72 1.65 -4.35 -3.05
N ALA A 73 1.62 -3.90 -4.32
CA ALA A 73 0.58 -2.98 -4.80
C ALA A 73 -0.82 -3.61 -4.74
N ALA A 74 -0.95 -4.90 -5.05
CA ALA A 74 -2.22 -5.61 -4.95
C ALA A 74 -2.69 -5.72 -3.48
N VAL A 75 -1.78 -6.08 -2.55
CA VAL A 75 -2.08 -6.14 -1.11
C VAL A 75 -2.45 -4.75 -0.57
N PHE A 76 -1.72 -3.70 -0.98
CA PHE A 76 -2.06 -2.33 -0.62
C PHE A 76 -3.46 -1.94 -1.11
N ALA A 77 -3.76 -2.19 -2.38
CA ALA A 77 -5.07 -1.89 -2.95
C ALA A 77 -6.20 -2.64 -2.23
N GLU A 78 -6.00 -3.91 -1.88
CA GLU A 78 -6.98 -4.73 -1.15
C GLU A 78 -7.28 -4.17 0.24
N ASN A 79 -6.26 -3.72 0.99
CA ASN A 79 -6.43 -3.25 2.36
C ASN A 79 -6.85 -1.78 2.46
N VAL A 80 -6.39 -0.92 1.54
CA VAL A 80 -6.56 0.53 1.65
C VAL A 80 -7.68 1.06 0.77
N VAL A 81 -7.76 0.59 -0.49
CA VAL A 81 -8.64 1.16 -1.52
C VAL A 81 -9.92 0.36 -1.69
N ALA A 82 -9.83 -0.96 -1.79
CA ALA A 82 -10.96 -1.84 -2.09
C ALA A 82 -12.12 -1.74 -1.07
N PRO A 83 -11.88 -1.51 0.25
CA PRO A 83 -12.98 -1.32 1.20
C PRO A 83 -13.88 -0.12 0.88
N LEU A 84 -13.41 0.81 0.05
CA LEU A 84 -14.12 2.06 -0.28
C LEU A 84 -14.78 2.04 -1.68
N LYS A 85 -14.75 0.91 -2.39
CA LYS A 85 -15.24 0.82 -3.79
C LYS A 85 -16.69 1.26 -3.96
N ASP A 86 -17.54 0.97 -2.97
CA ASP A 86 -18.96 1.29 -2.99
C ASP A 86 -19.32 2.53 -2.14
N ALA A 87 -18.31 3.19 -1.52
CA ALA A 87 -18.52 4.39 -0.73
C ALA A 87 -18.71 5.61 -1.66
N PRO A 88 -19.78 6.41 -1.47
CA PRO A 88 -19.97 7.60 -2.27
C PRO A 88 -18.85 8.62 -2.06
N PRO A 89 -18.53 9.45 -3.06
CA PRO A 89 -17.61 10.57 -2.90
C PRO A 89 -18.05 11.51 -1.77
N GLY A 90 -17.07 12.00 -1.00
CA GLY A 90 -17.31 12.94 0.09
C GLY A 90 -16.21 12.91 1.15
N ALA A 91 -16.31 13.84 2.11
CA ALA A 91 -15.34 13.98 3.20
C ALA A 91 -15.20 12.71 4.05
N ARG A 92 -16.32 11.99 4.27
CA ARG A 92 -16.32 10.69 4.96
C ARG A 92 -15.48 9.65 4.25
N ARG A 93 -15.55 9.57 2.90
CA ARG A 93 -14.74 8.62 2.12
C ARG A 93 -13.26 8.98 2.19
N VAL A 94 -12.89 10.26 2.13
CA VAL A 94 -11.50 10.71 2.28
C VAL A 94 -10.97 10.33 3.66
N ARG A 95 -11.74 10.58 4.73
CA ARG A 95 -11.37 10.17 6.09
C ARG A 95 -11.18 8.66 6.20
N ALA A 96 -12.12 7.87 5.67
CA ALA A 96 -12.03 6.42 5.68
C ALA A 96 -10.81 5.90 4.91
N LEU A 97 -10.43 6.53 3.80
CA LEU A 97 -9.21 6.23 3.04
C LEU A 97 -7.97 6.40 3.93
N CYS A 98 -7.86 7.51 4.63
CA CYS A 98 -6.75 7.77 5.54
C CYS A 98 -6.72 6.75 6.70
N ARG A 99 -7.89 6.42 7.29
CA ARG A 99 -7.99 5.40 8.36
C ARG A 99 -7.58 4.02 7.87
N ASN A 100 -8.02 3.60 6.69
CA ASN A 100 -7.62 2.31 6.11
C ASN A 100 -6.09 2.23 5.96
N TRP A 101 -5.46 3.32 5.50
CA TRP A 101 -4.01 3.36 5.38
C TRP A 101 -3.32 3.28 6.76
N LEU A 102 -3.80 4.02 7.76
CA LEU A 102 -3.26 3.98 9.12
C LEU A 102 -3.41 2.57 9.71
N THR A 103 -4.57 1.93 9.53
CA THR A 103 -4.83 0.56 9.97
C THR A 103 -3.90 -0.44 9.27
N TYR A 104 -3.81 -0.39 7.93
CA TYR A 104 -2.90 -1.21 7.15
C TYR A 104 -1.45 -1.15 7.66
N SER A 105 -0.99 0.05 8.00
CA SER A 105 0.38 0.25 8.50
C SER A 105 0.53 -0.16 9.96
N SER A 106 -0.43 0.16 10.83
CA SER A 106 -0.37 -0.12 12.27
C SER A 106 -0.54 -1.60 12.61
N GLU A 107 -1.38 -2.31 11.87
CA GLU A 107 -1.58 -3.77 12.00
C GLU A 107 -0.44 -4.60 11.41
N ARG A 108 0.57 -3.93 10.83
CA ARG A 108 1.74 -4.60 10.28
C ARG A 108 1.36 -5.65 9.23
N VAL A 109 0.52 -5.28 8.26
CA VAL A 109 0.24 -6.13 7.09
C VAL A 109 1.55 -6.60 6.44
N PHE A 110 2.59 -5.76 6.50
CA PHE A 110 3.98 -6.15 6.33
C PHE A 110 4.76 -5.82 7.61
N SER A 111 5.70 -6.66 8.01
CA SER A 111 6.46 -6.52 9.27
C SER A 111 7.13 -5.16 9.43
N GLY A 112 7.59 -4.54 8.35
CA GLY A 112 8.19 -3.20 8.31
C GLY A 112 7.18 -2.04 8.21
N GLY A 113 5.87 -2.29 8.34
CA GLY A 113 4.82 -1.28 8.16
C GLY A 113 4.47 -1.07 6.68
N CYS A 114 4.48 0.17 6.19
CA CYS A 114 4.18 0.43 4.79
C CYS A 114 5.33 0.01 3.86
N PHE A 115 5.09 -1.00 3.03
CA PHE A 115 6.06 -1.48 2.04
C PHE A 115 6.63 -0.36 1.17
N PHE A 116 5.75 0.47 0.58
CA PHE A 116 6.18 1.54 -0.33
C PHE A 116 6.97 2.64 0.38
N TYR A 117 6.69 2.92 1.64
CA TYR A 117 7.52 3.83 2.43
C TYR A 117 8.95 3.28 2.59
N ALA A 118 9.08 2.01 2.98
CA ALA A 118 10.37 1.37 3.20
C ALA A 118 11.23 1.34 1.94
N VAL A 119 10.67 0.92 0.79
CA VAL A 119 11.44 0.77 -0.45
C VAL A 119 11.66 2.10 -1.20
N SER A 120 10.86 3.15 -0.94
CA SER A 120 11.03 4.44 -1.61
C SER A 120 12.36 5.08 -1.27
N ALA A 121 12.74 5.12 0.01
CA ALA A 121 14.02 5.70 0.45
C ALA A 121 15.24 4.94 -0.09
N GLU A 122 15.09 3.67 -0.42
CA GLU A 122 16.16 2.86 -1.03
C GLU A 122 16.38 3.19 -2.51
N PHE A 123 15.32 3.65 -3.21
CA PHE A 123 15.34 3.84 -4.66
C PHE A 123 15.21 5.30 -5.11
N ASP A 124 15.04 6.28 -4.22
CA ASP A 124 14.79 7.69 -4.53
C ASP A 124 15.89 8.34 -5.40
N ALA A 125 17.16 7.97 -5.17
CA ALA A 125 18.31 8.49 -5.89
C ALA A 125 18.83 7.51 -6.99
N ARG A 126 18.11 6.42 -7.29
CA ARG A 126 18.50 5.42 -8.29
C ARG A 126 17.78 5.63 -9.61
N THR A 127 18.14 4.86 -10.62
CA THR A 127 17.49 4.82 -11.94
C THR A 127 17.25 3.38 -12.36
N GLY A 128 16.33 3.17 -13.29
CA GLY A 128 16.08 1.87 -13.91
C GLY A 128 14.72 1.28 -13.55
N PRO A 129 14.39 0.06 -14.02
CA PRO A 129 13.06 -0.50 -14.00
C PRO A 129 12.45 -0.63 -12.59
N VAL A 130 13.26 -0.92 -11.57
CA VAL A 130 12.78 -1.06 -10.18
C VAL A 130 12.43 0.31 -9.60
N HIS A 131 13.30 1.33 -9.79
CA HIS A 131 13.01 2.71 -9.43
C HIS A 131 11.70 3.16 -10.09
N ASP A 132 11.55 2.97 -11.40
CA ASP A 132 10.39 3.42 -12.15
C ASP A 132 9.10 2.74 -11.67
N ALA A 133 9.17 1.47 -11.27
CA ALA A 133 8.04 0.75 -10.70
C ALA A 133 7.64 1.28 -9.31
N VAL A 134 8.61 1.60 -8.44
CA VAL A 134 8.36 2.21 -7.13
C VAL A 134 7.79 3.62 -7.31
N ALA A 135 8.41 4.45 -8.14
CA ALA A 135 7.98 5.82 -8.41
C ALA A 135 6.54 5.85 -8.95
N ARG A 136 6.21 4.97 -9.89
CA ARG A 136 4.85 4.85 -10.43
C ARG A 136 3.84 4.49 -9.35
N ALA A 137 4.11 3.48 -8.53
CA ALA A 137 3.20 3.09 -7.45
C ALA A 137 2.95 4.22 -6.44
N ARG A 138 3.98 5.03 -6.16
CA ARG A 138 3.89 6.22 -5.30
C ARG A 138 3.05 7.31 -5.95
N HIS A 139 3.26 7.56 -7.24
CA HIS A 139 2.50 8.54 -8.01
C HIS A 139 1.01 8.14 -8.11
N ASP A 140 0.73 6.89 -8.47
CA ASP A 140 -0.65 6.36 -8.54
C ASP A 140 -1.40 6.53 -7.20
N TRP A 141 -0.70 6.34 -6.07
CA TRP A 141 -1.26 6.59 -4.73
C TRP A 141 -1.56 8.07 -4.50
N THR A 142 -0.61 8.96 -4.79
CA THR A 142 -0.80 10.41 -4.65
C THR A 142 -1.97 10.90 -5.49
N GLU A 143 -2.02 10.54 -6.77
CA GLU A 143 -3.15 10.88 -7.66
C GLU A 143 -4.49 10.33 -7.17
N TYR A 144 -4.50 9.14 -6.55
CA TYR A 144 -5.73 8.58 -6.00
C TYR A 144 -6.24 9.40 -4.81
N VAL A 145 -5.35 9.87 -3.93
CA VAL A 145 -5.71 10.74 -2.80
C VAL A 145 -6.21 12.09 -3.29
N GLU A 146 -5.48 12.74 -4.20
CA GLU A 146 -5.87 14.02 -4.84
C GLU A 146 -7.25 13.91 -5.49
N ARG A 147 -7.49 12.87 -6.28
CA ARG A 147 -8.79 12.63 -6.90
C ARG A 147 -9.88 12.45 -5.86
N SER A 148 -9.61 11.77 -4.75
CA SER A 148 -10.58 11.60 -3.66
C SER A 148 -10.97 12.93 -3.02
N PHE A 149 -10.03 13.85 -2.84
CA PHE A 149 -10.31 15.23 -2.40
C PHE A 149 -11.08 16.02 -3.45
N ALA A 150 -10.69 15.94 -4.72
CA ALA A 150 -11.37 16.62 -5.82
C ALA A 150 -12.85 16.19 -5.95
N GLU A 151 -13.11 14.88 -5.85
CA GLU A 151 -14.46 14.31 -5.86
C GLU A 151 -15.29 14.80 -4.66
N ALA A 152 -14.70 14.86 -3.46
CA ALA A 152 -15.36 15.34 -2.26
C ALA A 152 -15.64 16.85 -2.32
N ARG A 153 -14.71 17.65 -2.88
CA ARG A 153 -14.92 19.08 -3.17
C ARG A 153 -16.06 19.28 -4.18
N ALA A 154 -16.07 18.50 -5.25
CA ALA A 154 -17.15 18.56 -6.25
C ALA A 154 -18.53 18.15 -5.68
N ALA A 155 -18.54 17.26 -4.68
CA ALA A 155 -19.75 16.90 -3.93
C ALA A 155 -20.21 17.98 -2.95
N GLY A 156 -19.43 19.05 -2.75
CA GLY A 156 -19.74 20.17 -1.85
C GLY A 156 -19.43 19.89 -0.37
N ASP A 157 -18.62 18.89 -0.07
CA ASP A 157 -18.21 18.57 1.30
C ASP A 157 -16.98 19.35 1.75
N PHE A 158 -16.18 19.86 0.81
CA PHE A 158 -15.05 20.76 1.07
C PHE A 158 -15.24 22.10 0.37
N ASP A 159 -14.57 23.12 0.85
CA ASP A 159 -14.55 24.45 0.28
C ASP A 159 -14.21 24.43 -1.20
N ALA A 160 -14.86 25.29 -2.00
CA ALA A 160 -14.72 25.29 -3.45
C ALA A 160 -13.30 25.65 -3.93
N ASP A 161 -12.56 26.40 -3.14
CA ASP A 161 -11.17 26.82 -3.34
C ASP A 161 -10.15 25.92 -2.69
N LEU A 162 -10.56 24.75 -2.14
CA LEU A 162 -9.63 23.79 -1.54
C LEU A 162 -8.51 23.43 -2.52
N ASP A 163 -7.27 23.63 -2.07
CA ASP A 163 -6.09 23.10 -2.75
C ASP A 163 -6.00 21.59 -2.48
N VAL A 164 -6.39 20.79 -3.50
CA VAL A 164 -6.45 19.33 -3.37
C VAL A 164 -5.06 18.69 -3.35
N GLU A 165 -4.08 19.25 -4.07
CA GLU A 165 -2.71 18.75 -4.13
C GLU A 165 -2.04 18.96 -2.78
N GLN A 166 -2.15 20.17 -2.21
CA GLN A 166 -1.64 20.47 -0.88
C GLN A 166 -2.31 19.61 0.19
N SER A 167 -3.61 19.39 0.11
CA SER A 167 -4.35 18.57 1.08
C SER A 167 -3.93 17.11 1.03
N ALA A 168 -3.73 16.56 -0.17
CA ALA A 168 -3.23 15.21 -0.36
C ALA A 168 -1.80 15.06 0.20
N PHE A 169 -0.91 16.01 -0.12
CA PHE A 169 0.45 16.04 0.41
C PHE A 169 0.47 16.02 1.94
N GLU A 170 -0.33 16.86 2.60
CA GLU A 170 -0.37 16.96 4.07
C GLU A 170 -0.84 15.65 4.73
N VAL A 171 -1.92 15.04 4.24
CA VAL A 171 -2.42 13.79 4.85
C VAL A 171 -1.46 12.61 4.59
N ILE A 172 -0.83 12.54 3.40
CA ILE A 172 0.18 11.53 3.10
C ILE A 172 1.39 11.70 4.01
N ALA A 173 1.88 12.93 4.21
CA ALA A 173 3.00 13.21 5.08
C ALA A 173 2.72 12.80 6.55
N LEU A 174 1.51 13.04 7.06
CA LEU A 174 1.11 12.60 8.39
C LEU A 174 1.07 11.08 8.53
N MET A 175 0.53 10.38 7.54
CA MET A 175 0.49 8.92 7.51
C MET A 175 1.92 8.34 7.49
N GLU A 176 2.79 8.86 6.65
CA GLU A 176 4.18 8.40 6.53
C GLU A 176 5.00 8.70 7.78
N ALA A 177 4.80 9.87 8.40
CA ALA A 177 5.43 10.21 9.66
C ALA A 177 5.02 9.25 10.79
N ALA A 178 3.74 8.84 10.83
CA ALA A 178 3.28 7.84 11.78
C ALA A 178 3.95 6.48 11.57
N ASN A 179 4.03 6.02 10.32
CA ASN A 179 4.74 4.78 9.98
C ASN A 179 6.21 4.86 10.41
N ALA A 180 6.92 5.93 10.04
CA ALA A 180 8.33 6.11 10.35
C ALA A 180 8.60 6.05 11.86
N GLN A 181 7.85 6.81 12.65
CA GLN A 181 8.01 6.84 14.10
C GLN A 181 7.66 5.51 14.75
N SER A 182 6.58 4.87 14.30
CA SER A 182 6.14 3.60 14.88
C SER A 182 7.12 2.46 14.59
N VAL A 183 7.74 2.44 13.41
CA VAL A 183 8.74 1.42 13.05
C VAL A 183 10.06 1.69 13.76
N LEU A 184 10.54 2.95 13.74
CA LEU A 184 11.87 3.30 14.27
C LEU A 184 11.90 3.30 15.81
N PHE A 185 10.84 3.81 16.46
CA PHE A 185 10.81 3.99 17.91
C PHE A 185 9.89 3.00 18.65
N GLY A 186 9.12 2.17 17.92
CA GLY A 186 8.11 1.30 18.51
C GLY A 186 6.88 2.04 19.06
N GLU A 187 6.70 3.32 18.68
CA GLU A 187 5.65 4.20 19.24
C GLU A 187 4.34 4.12 18.47
N MET A 188 3.43 3.25 18.87
CA MET A 188 2.09 3.14 18.25
C MET A 188 1.25 4.42 18.38
N ARG A 189 1.52 5.26 19.40
CA ARG A 189 0.88 6.58 19.55
C ARG A 189 1.09 7.53 18.36
N ALA A 190 2.07 7.25 17.49
CA ALA A 190 2.28 8.01 16.28
C ALA A 190 1.05 7.96 15.35
N TYR A 191 0.36 6.81 15.28
CA TYR A 191 -0.88 6.67 14.49
C TYR A 191 -2.03 7.49 15.05
N GLU A 192 -2.19 7.55 16.38
CA GLU A 192 -3.20 8.43 17.02
C GLU A 192 -2.93 9.91 16.74
N ARG A 193 -1.65 10.32 16.72
CA ARG A 193 -1.25 11.69 16.38
C ARG A 193 -1.57 12.02 14.93
N ALA A 194 -1.27 11.11 14.01
CA ALA A 194 -1.59 11.28 12.59
C ALA A 194 -3.12 11.35 12.37
N GLU A 195 -3.89 10.48 13.00
CA GLU A 195 -5.36 10.50 12.88
C GLU A 195 -5.94 11.83 13.38
N ARG A 196 -5.47 12.36 14.52
CA ARG A 196 -5.89 13.68 15.01
C ARG A 196 -5.50 14.80 14.04
N GLY A 197 -4.27 14.77 13.50
CA GLY A 197 -3.81 15.76 12.53
C GLY A 197 -4.62 15.72 11.22
N ILE A 198 -4.86 14.53 10.69
CA ILE A 198 -5.71 14.32 9.50
C ILE A 198 -7.13 14.84 9.76
N THR A 199 -7.73 14.44 10.88
CA THR A 199 -9.07 14.89 11.24
C THR A 199 -9.14 16.42 11.35
N ALA A 200 -8.17 17.06 11.99
CA ALA A 200 -8.11 18.51 12.09
C ALA A 200 -7.98 19.17 10.71
N ARG A 201 -7.15 18.63 9.82
CA ARG A 201 -6.98 19.12 8.45
C ARG A 201 -8.27 19.02 7.63
N LEU A 202 -8.95 17.86 7.69
CA LEU A 202 -10.22 17.65 6.97
C LEU A 202 -11.29 18.61 7.48
N ARG A 203 -11.42 18.76 8.79
CA ARG A 203 -12.42 19.67 9.39
C ARG A 203 -12.17 21.15 9.07
N ALA A 204 -10.92 21.57 8.99
CA ALA A 204 -10.56 22.96 8.68
C ALA A 204 -10.97 23.40 7.26
N SER A 205 -11.19 22.47 6.35
CA SER A 205 -11.59 22.74 4.96
C SER A 205 -12.99 22.22 4.61
N ALA A 206 -13.71 21.67 5.61
CA ALA A 206 -15.02 21.09 5.39
C ALA A 206 -16.11 22.17 5.47
N THR A 207 -17.05 22.12 4.54
CA THR A 207 -18.33 22.83 4.64
C THR A 207 -19.20 22.25 5.78
N ASP A 208 -20.31 22.89 6.12
CA ASP A 208 -21.27 22.34 7.11
C ASP A 208 -21.73 20.93 6.72
N ARG A 209 -21.93 20.68 5.42
CA ARG A 209 -22.26 19.35 4.89
C ARG A 209 -21.12 18.36 5.10
N GLY A 210 -19.90 18.76 4.83
CA GLY A 210 -18.71 17.94 5.03
C GLY A 210 -18.49 17.61 6.51
N LEU A 211 -18.69 18.58 7.42
CA LEU A 211 -18.63 18.36 8.87
C LEU A 211 -19.64 17.31 9.34
N ALA A 212 -20.90 17.42 8.89
CA ALA A 212 -21.93 16.41 9.19
C ALA A 212 -21.52 15.01 8.70
N GLY A 213 -20.89 14.93 7.52
CA GLY A 213 -20.38 13.66 6.97
C GLY A 213 -19.20 13.08 7.78
N LEU A 214 -18.32 13.94 8.29
CA LEU A 214 -17.22 13.53 9.16
C LEU A 214 -17.72 13.05 10.53
N ASP A 215 -18.70 13.74 11.14
CA ASP A 215 -19.24 13.39 12.45
C ASP A 215 -20.04 12.07 12.43
N ALA A 216 -20.83 11.83 11.38
CA ALA A 216 -21.56 10.57 11.20
C ALA A 216 -20.65 9.33 11.10
N GLY A 217 -19.37 9.51 10.83
CA GLY A 217 -18.36 8.44 10.80
C GLY A 217 -17.82 8.03 12.16
N ASP A 218 -17.99 8.87 13.19
CA ASP A 218 -17.51 8.60 14.55
C ASP A 218 -18.48 7.74 15.38
N GLU A 219 -19.77 7.73 15.03
CA GLU A 219 -20.80 6.94 15.72
C GLU A 219 -20.84 5.46 15.28
N ALA A 220 -20.16 5.10 14.19
CA ALA A 220 -20.19 3.78 13.57
C ALA A 220 -18.86 2.96 13.75
N ALA A 221 -17.90 3.48 14.51
CA ALA A 221 -16.61 2.87 14.79
C ALA A 221 -16.50 2.47 16.25
#